data_c14b7e3dfa7d96bd2fc3110f9569ea6f
#
_entry.id   c14b7e3dfa7d96bd2fc3110f9569ea6f
#
_cell.length_a   1.000
_cell.length_b   1.000
_cell.length_c   1.000
_cell.angle_alpha   90.00
_cell.angle_beta   90.00
_cell.angle_gamma   90.00
#
_symmetry.space_group_name_H-M   'P 1'
#
loop_
_entity.id
_entity.type
_entity.pdbx_description
1 polymer ?
#
loop_
_entity_poly.entity_id
_entity_poly.type
_entity_poly.pdbx_seq_one_letter_code
_entity_poly.pdbx_strand_id
1 'polypeptide(L)'
;GSVGALSADVLQRGVDLADQRGDGDIDLLVMHHSVRRAYIAMTDGDRRYISGDLSKPDAGTVAAKKGKLAFGGIEIMEEKHAPYGTVFGLDSSSCSRYVEVAGEWMDEDGAVLARVGSGTTAEDSFEAVYRVWQNFHLEKPNTCFRLDGVTATVVVAHID
;
A
#
# COMPACT_ATOMS: atom_id res chain seq x y z
N GLY A 1 4.54 -1.02 21.85
CA GLY A 1 3.31 -1.64 22.35
C GLY A 1 2.31 -1.81 21.21
N SER A 2 1.47 -2.85 21.29
CA SER A 2 0.41 -3.04 20.28
C SER A 2 -0.66 -1.96 20.45
N VAL A 3 -1.16 -1.45 19.32
CA VAL A 3 -2.15 -0.37 19.29
C VAL A 3 -3.55 -0.84 19.76
N GLY A 4 -3.87 -2.11 19.60
CA GLY A 4 -5.19 -2.64 19.91
C GLY A 4 -6.24 -2.24 18.86
N ALA A 5 -7.45 -1.84 19.30
CA ALA A 5 -8.49 -1.42 18.38
C ALA A 5 -8.12 -0.12 17.67
N LEU A 6 -8.38 -0.06 16.35
CA LEU A 6 -8.16 1.15 15.56
C LEU A 6 -9.13 2.25 16.05
N SER A 7 -8.60 3.44 16.29
CA SER A 7 -9.39 4.63 16.63
C SER A 7 -8.85 5.86 15.89
N ALA A 8 -9.71 6.86 15.73
CA ALA A 8 -9.31 8.13 15.11
C ALA A 8 -8.18 8.82 15.90
N ASP A 9 -8.21 8.73 17.24
CA ASP A 9 -7.17 9.27 18.12
C ASP A 9 -5.81 8.62 17.86
N VAL A 10 -5.77 7.31 17.66
CA VAL A 10 -4.52 6.59 17.36
C VAL A 10 -3.94 7.00 16.00
N LEU A 11 -4.78 7.14 14.98
CA LEU A 11 -4.34 7.62 13.67
C LEU A 11 -3.81 9.06 13.76
N GLN A 12 -4.55 9.93 14.47
CA GLN A 12 -4.14 11.31 14.64
C GLN A 12 -2.81 11.43 15.38
N ARG A 13 -2.61 10.66 16.45
CA ARG A 13 -1.30 10.61 17.15
C ARG A 13 -0.16 10.15 16.25
N GLY A 14 -0.42 9.27 15.31
CA GLY A 14 0.58 8.88 14.29
C GLY A 14 1.00 10.06 13.42
N VAL A 15 0.02 10.81 12.92
CA VAL A 15 0.25 12.02 12.11
C VAL A 15 0.99 13.08 12.92
N ASP A 16 0.50 13.39 14.12
CA ASP A 16 1.12 14.38 15.02
C ASP A 16 2.57 14.00 15.38
N LEU A 17 2.85 12.70 15.51
CA LEU A 17 4.21 12.23 15.81
C LEU A 17 5.17 12.44 14.62
N ALA A 18 4.70 12.26 13.38
CA ALA A 18 5.50 12.50 12.19
C ALA A 18 5.80 14.01 12.02
N ASP A 19 4.79 14.85 12.25
CA ASP A 19 4.94 16.30 12.24
C ASP A 19 5.94 16.76 13.31
N GLN A 20 5.79 16.34 14.56
CA GLN A 20 6.68 16.73 15.67
C GLN A 20 8.14 16.25 15.48
N ARG A 21 8.36 15.11 14.84
CA ARG A 21 9.70 14.53 14.69
C ARG A 21 10.45 14.96 13.45
N GLY A 22 9.73 15.24 12.39
CA GLY A 22 10.34 15.43 11.08
C GLY A 22 9.73 16.54 10.23
N ASP A 23 8.75 17.29 10.75
CA ASP A 23 7.99 18.24 9.93
C ASP A 23 7.41 17.54 8.69
N GLY A 24 6.85 16.32 8.93
CA GLY A 24 6.34 15.43 7.89
C GLY A 24 4.90 15.75 7.54
N ASP A 25 4.63 16.03 6.29
CA ASP A 25 3.27 16.20 5.75
C ASP A 25 2.77 14.85 5.22
N ILE A 26 2.06 14.12 6.08
CA ILE A 26 1.52 12.80 5.72
C ILE A 26 0.38 12.98 4.73
N ASP A 27 0.57 12.52 3.51
CA ASP A 27 -0.41 12.57 2.42
C ASP A 27 -1.03 11.21 2.07
N LEU A 28 -0.43 10.11 2.55
CA LEU A 28 -0.86 8.76 2.21
C LEU A 28 -0.86 7.83 3.43
N LEU A 29 -1.99 7.16 3.68
CA LEU A 29 -2.11 6.06 4.63
C LEU A 29 -2.22 4.74 3.87
N VAL A 30 -1.23 3.86 4.02
CA VAL A 30 -1.24 2.53 3.39
C VAL A 30 -1.57 1.48 4.42
N MET A 31 -2.55 0.63 4.13
CA MET A 31 -2.97 -0.42 5.04
C MET A 31 -3.53 -1.64 4.33
N HIS A 32 -3.48 -2.79 5.01
CA HIS A 32 -4.11 -4.01 4.52
C HIS A 32 -5.64 -3.89 4.53
N HIS A 33 -6.33 -4.58 3.62
CA HIS A 33 -7.81 -4.56 3.53
C HIS A 33 -8.53 -4.95 4.82
N SER A 34 -7.92 -5.74 5.70
CA SER A 34 -8.50 -6.06 7.02
C SER A 34 -8.56 -4.83 7.93
N VAL A 35 -7.50 -4.02 7.94
CA VAL A 35 -7.44 -2.79 8.72
C VAL A 35 -8.38 -1.73 8.13
N ARG A 36 -8.44 -1.65 6.78
CA ARG A 36 -9.41 -0.79 6.10
C ARG A 36 -10.85 -1.10 6.49
N ARG A 37 -11.22 -2.39 6.63
CA ARG A 37 -12.55 -2.76 7.13
C ARG A 37 -12.78 -2.31 8.56
N ALA A 38 -11.77 -2.42 9.43
CA ALA A 38 -11.86 -1.91 10.79
C ALA A 38 -12.06 -0.38 10.80
N TYR A 39 -11.38 0.34 9.90
CA TYR A 39 -11.58 1.77 9.71
C TYR A 39 -13.01 2.10 9.26
N ILE A 40 -13.55 1.39 8.28
CA ILE A 40 -14.93 1.56 7.82
C ILE A 40 -15.92 1.31 8.96
N ALA A 41 -15.75 0.21 9.71
CA ALA A 41 -16.61 -0.11 10.85
C ALA A 41 -16.56 0.96 11.96
N MET A 42 -15.39 1.56 12.18
CA MET A 42 -15.24 2.67 13.11
C MET A 42 -16.02 3.92 12.67
N THR A 43 -16.02 4.20 11.37
CA THR A 43 -16.68 5.40 10.82
C THR A 43 -18.17 5.23 10.54
N ASP A 44 -18.68 3.99 10.51
CA ASP A 44 -20.09 3.70 10.21
C ASP A 44 -21.07 4.34 11.23
N GLY A 45 -20.68 4.46 12.49
CA GLY A 45 -21.49 5.09 13.54
C GLY A 45 -21.66 6.60 13.36
N ASP A 46 -20.74 7.25 12.67
CA ASP A 46 -20.73 8.71 12.46
C ASP A 46 -21.29 9.14 11.11
N ARG A 47 -21.67 8.18 10.27
CA ARG A 47 -22.28 8.46 8.97
C ARG A 47 -23.67 9.09 9.16
N ARG A 48 -23.73 10.41 9.14
CA ARG A 48 -24.99 11.14 8.98
C ARG A 48 -25.42 10.98 7.55
N TYR A 49 -26.58 10.35 7.33
CA TYR A 49 -27.28 10.41 6.04
C TYR A 49 -27.71 11.86 5.80
N ILE A 50 -26.87 12.63 5.14
CA ILE A 50 -27.30 13.90 4.59
C ILE A 50 -28.21 13.51 3.43
N SER A 51 -29.49 13.76 3.58
CA SER A 51 -30.52 13.62 2.56
C SER A 51 -30.22 14.62 1.43
N GLY A 52 -29.30 14.26 0.57
CA GLY A 52 -28.95 14.97 -0.66
C GLY A 52 -29.23 14.08 -1.84
N ASP A 53 -29.86 14.64 -2.83
CA ASP A 53 -30.22 14.12 -4.13
C ASP A 53 -29.73 12.67 -4.44
N LEU A 54 -30.61 11.69 -4.25
CA LEU A 54 -30.39 10.26 -4.52
C LEU A 54 -30.06 9.95 -5.99
N SER A 55 -30.05 10.95 -6.86
CA SER A 55 -29.74 10.80 -8.27
C SER A 55 -28.24 10.84 -8.59
N LYS A 56 -27.39 11.17 -7.62
CA LYS A 56 -25.93 11.14 -7.79
C LYS A 56 -25.34 9.94 -7.05
N PRO A 57 -24.66 9.02 -7.74
CA PRO A 57 -24.10 7.81 -7.14
C PRO A 57 -22.98 8.05 -6.11
N ASP A 58 -22.59 9.31 -5.88
CA ASP A 58 -21.53 9.68 -4.93
C ASP A 58 -22.04 10.06 -3.54
N ALA A 59 -23.34 10.15 -3.31
CA ALA A 59 -23.89 10.54 -2.03
C ALA A 59 -24.16 9.34 -1.12
N GLY A 60 -23.17 8.88 -0.39
CA GLY A 60 -23.37 8.19 0.89
C GLY A 60 -23.91 6.76 0.81
N THR A 61 -23.88 6.09 -0.30
CA THR A 61 -24.24 4.67 -0.40
C THR A 61 -23.05 3.79 -0.04
N VAL A 62 -23.32 2.67 0.64
CA VAL A 62 -22.41 1.55 0.91
C VAL A 62 -21.78 0.96 -0.40
N ALA A 63 -22.16 1.50 -1.54
CA ALA A 63 -21.58 1.27 -2.86
C ALA A 63 -20.16 1.84 -3.04
N ALA A 64 -19.56 2.43 -2.01
CA ALA A 64 -18.15 2.83 -2.01
C ALA A 64 -17.19 1.63 -2.04
N LYS A 65 -17.51 0.61 -2.83
CA LYS A 65 -16.56 -0.46 -3.19
C LYS A 65 -15.38 0.09 -3.98
N LYS A 66 -15.44 1.36 -4.42
CA LYS A 66 -14.38 2.11 -5.11
C LYS A 66 -14.26 3.58 -4.70
N GLY A 67 -14.96 4.02 -3.66
CA GLY A 67 -14.79 5.38 -3.14
C GLY A 67 -13.43 5.53 -2.48
N LYS A 68 -12.74 6.63 -2.77
CA LYS A 68 -11.52 6.98 -2.04
C LYS A 68 -11.90 7.24 -0.59
N LEU A 69 -11.31 6.49 0.32
CA LEU A 69 -11.41 6.77 1.75
C LEU A 69 -10.34 7.80 2.12
N ALA A 70 -10.66 8.69 3.03
CA ALA A 70 -9.73 9.66 3.55
C ALA A 70 -9.88 9.79 5.07
N PHE A 71 -8.80 10.13 5.75
CA PHE A 71 -8.75 10.49 7.15
C PHE A 71 -8.15 11.89 7.27
N GLY A 72 -8.92 12.86 7.74
CA GLY A 72 -8.44 14.24 7.90
C GLY A 72 -7.92 14.90 6.61
N GLY A 73 -8.34 14.43 5.44
CA GLY A 73 -7.83 14.88 4.14
C GLY A 73 -6.74 13.97 3.55
N ILE A 74 -6.17 13.07 4.34
CA ILE A 74 -5.13 12.12 3.93
C ILE A 74 -5.78 10.95 3.19
N GLU A 75 -5.29 10.60 2.00
CA GLU A 75 -5.81 9.48 1.21
C GLU A 75 -5.48 8.14 1.86
N ILE A 76 -6.45 7.23 1.91
CA ILE A 76 -6.26 5.85 2.39
C ILE A 76 -6.13 4.91 1.20
N MET A 77 -4.96 4.31 1.05
CA MET A 77 -4.67 3.30 0.04
C MET A 77 -4.72 1.89 0.64
N GLU A 78 -5.40 1.01 -0.06
CA GLU A 78 -5.46 -0.41 0.27
C GLU A 78 -4.38 -1.18 -0.50
N GLU A 79 -3.54 -1.92 0.24
CA GLU A 79 -2.50 -2.77 -0.35
C GLU A 79 -2.58 -4.19 0.23
N LYS A 80 -2.80 -5.17 -0.65
CA LYS A 80 -2.97 -6.59 -0.26
C LYS A 80 -1.71 -7.21 0.33
N HIS A 81 -0.54 -6.69 -0.03
CA HIS A 81 0.75 -7.16 0.47
C HIS A 81 1.21 -6.45 1.75
N ALA A 82 0.48 -5.43 2.20
CA ALA A 82 0.75 -4.79 3.47
C ALA A 82 0.59 -5.81 4.63
N PRO A 83 1.46 -5.77 5.64
CA PRO A 83 1.33 -6.66 6.79
C PRO A 83 0.00 -6.49 7.52
N TYR A 84 -0.54 -7.60 8.02
CA TYR A 84 -1.76 -7.57 8.83
C TYR A 84 -1.58 -6.70 10.07
N GLY A 85 -2.60 -5.92 10.40
CA GLY A 85 -2.59 -5.10 11.61
C GLY A 85 -1.58 -3.96 11.60
N THR A 86 -1.06 -3.58 10.43
CA THR A 86 -0.12 -2.48 10.29
C THR A 86 -0.71 -1.38 9.43
N VAL A 87 -0.46 -0.12 9.83
CA VAL A 87 -0.75 1.09 9.05
C VAL A 87 0.54 1.85 8.86
N PHE A 88 0.81 2.25 7.63
CA PHE A 88 1.92 3.12 7.28
C PHE A 88 1.38 4.49 6.93
N GLY A 89 1.88 5.54 7.58
CA GLY A 89 1.69 6.92 7.16
C GLY A 89 2.93 7.39 6.44
N LEU A 90 2.76 7.78 5.20
CA LEU A 90 3.84 8.14 4.30
C LEU A 90 3.71 9.60 3.90
N ASP A 91 4.84 10.26 3.86
CA ASP A 91 5.07 11.51 3.18
C ASP A 91 5.65 11.19 1.81
N SER A 92 4.85 11.33 0.76
CA SER A 92 5.24 10.95 -0.60
C SER A 92 6.40 11.78 -1.13
N SER A 93 6.58 13.00 -0.63
CA SER A 93 7.68 13.88 -1.01
C SER A 93 9.04 13.34 -0.55
N SER A 94 9.05 12.57 0.55
CA SER A 94 10.24 11.93 1.10
C SER A 94 10.54 10.56 0.50
N CYS A 95 9.67 10.05 -0.39
CA CYS A 95 9.79 8.74 -1.01
C CYS A 95 10.29 8.86 -2.45
N SER A 96 11.41 8.25 -2.77
CA SER A 96 11.99 8.26 -4.11
C SER A 96 12.26 6.85 -4.62
N ARG A 97 11.99 6.62 -5.89
CA ARG A 97 12.34 5.39 -6.59
C ARG A 97 13.47 5.65 -7.57
N TYR A 98 14.60 5.05 -7.33
CA TYR A 98 15.74 5.08 -8.24
C TYR A 98 15.67 3.88 -9.17
N VAL A 99 15.71 4.13 -10.46
CA VAL A 99 15.65 3.10 -11.50
C VAL A 99 16.89 3.24 -12.36
N GLU A 100 17.78 2.25 -12.30
CA GLU A 100 18.96 2.18 -13.15
C GLU A 100 18.59 1.48 -14.47
N VAL A 101 17.87 0.34 -14.37
CA VAL A 101 17.36 -0.41 -15.52
C VAL A 101 15.87 -0.55 -15.35
N ALA A 102 15.09 0.13 -16.18
CA ALA A 102 13.63 0.15 -16.11
C ALA A 102 12.97 -1.19 -16.50
N GLY A 103 13.73 -2.04 -17.14
CA GLY A 103 13.33 -3.37 -17.63
C GLY A 103 13.83 -3.57 -19.04
N GLU A 104 14.70 -4.53 -19.20
CA GLU A 104 15.26 -4.91 -20.49
C GLU A 104 15.54 -6.41 -20.51
N TRP A 105 15.50 -6.99 -21.70
CA TRP A 105 16.02 -8.32 -21.92
C TRP A 105 17.53 -8.25 -21.93
N MET A 106 18.17 -9.14 -21.18
CA MET A 106 19.61 -9.26 -21.19
C MET A 106 20.05 -9.75 -22.57
N ASP A 107 20.92 -8.99 -23.20
CA ASP A 107 21.55 -9.33 -24.45
C ASP A 107 22.97 -9.84 -24.14
N GLU A 108 23.24 -11.04 -24.52
CA GLU A 108 24.56 -11.66 -24.38
C GLU A 108 25.05 -12.00 -25.79
N ASP A 109 26.14 -11.40 -26.23
CA ASP A 109 26.74 -11.54 -27.54
C ASP A 109 25.78 -11.23 -28.74
N GLY A 110 24.85 -10.29 -28.58
CA GLY A 110 23.89 -9.92 -29.63
C GLY A 110 22.66 -10.83 -29.71
N ALA A 111 22.48 -11.72 -28.73
CA ALA A 111 21.32 -12.59 -28.66
C ALA A 111 20.58 -12.48 -27.32
N VAL A 112 19.28 -12.21 -27.39
CA VAL A 112 18.39 -12.19 -26.24
C VAL A 112 18.08 -13.61 -25.75
N LEU A 113 18.07 -14.59 -26.66
CA LEU A 113 17.80 -15.98 -26.37
C LEU A 113 19.11 -16.76 -26.31
N ALA A 114 19.50 -17.22 -25.13
CA ALA A 114 20.64 -18.10 -24.93
C ALA A 114 20.19 -19.57 -24.98
N ARG A 115 20.92 -20.41 -25.68
CA ARG A 115 20.65 -21.83 -25.69
C ARG A 115 21.11 -22.48 -24.40
N VAL A 116 20.26 -23.29 -23.77
CA VAL A 116 20.57 -23.99 -22.53
C VAL A 116 21.53 -25.15 -22.79
N GLY A 117 22.65 -25.15 -22.04
CA GLY A 117 23.70 -26.17 -22.18
C GLY A 117 24.72 -25.87 -23.30
N SER A 118 25.80 -26.60 -23.32
CA SER A 118 26.87 -26.47 -24.30
C SER A 118 27.36 -27.83 -24.80
N GLY A 119 27.81 -27.87 -26.05
CA GLY A 119 28.37 -29.09 -26.66
C GLY A 119 27.33 -30.21 -26.79
N THR A 120 27.72 -31.44 -26.42
CA THR A 120 26.87 -32.63 -26.53
C THR A 120 25.74 -32.70 -25.49
N THR A 121 25.75 -31.83 -24.51
CA THR A 121 24.69 -31.71 -23.46
C THR A 121 23.75 -30.55 -23.70
N ALA A 122 23.84 -29.90 -24.88
CA ALA A 122 22.94 -28.82 -25.24
C ALA A 122 21.52 -29.36 -25.41
N GLU A 123 20.61 -28.80 -24.66
CA GLU A 123 19.17 -29.06 -24.78
C GLU A 123 18.58 -28.22 -25.92
N ASP A 124 17.47 -28.68 -26.50
CA ASP A 124 16.72 -27.90 -27.52
C ASP A 124 15.76 -26.94 -26.81
N SER A 125 16.31 -26.14 -25.87
CA SER A 125 15.62 -25.15 -25.07
C SER A 125 16.42 -23.84 -25.07
N PHE A 126 15.68 -22.74 -24.95
CA PHE A 126 16.25 -21.41 -24.90
C PHE A 126 15.83 -20.72 -23.57
N GLU A 127 16.74 -19.94 -23.04
CA GLU A 127 16.52 -19.13 -21.85
C GLU A 127 16.67 -17.65 -22.21
N ALA A 128 15.82 -16.81 -21.64
CA ALA A 128 15.94 -15.35 -21.72
C ALA A 128 15.83 -14.77 -20.32
N VAL A 129 16.68 -13.82 -19.98
CA VAL A 129 16.70 -13.15 -18.70
C VAL A 129 16.18 -11.73 -18.87
N TYR A 130 15.08 -11.44 -18.18
CA TYR A 130 14.56 -10.07 -18.09
C TYR A 130 15.04 -9.43 -16.79
N ARG A 131 15.76 -8.32 -16.88
CA ARG A 131 16.32 -7.63 -15.72
C ARG A 131 15.66 -6.29 -15.46
N VAL A 132 15.44 -6.03 -14.18
CA VAL A 132 14.98 -4.73 -13.66
C VAL A 132 15.86 -4.38 -12.48
N TRP A 133 16.55 -3.24 -12.53
CA TRP A 133 17.35 -2.76 -11.43
C TRP A 133 16.74 -1.46 -10.91
N GLN A 134 16.14 -1.59 -9.75
CA GLN A 134 15.49 -0.45 -9.08
C GLN A 134 15.68 -0.56 -7.57
N ASN A 135 15.69 0.59 -6.94
CA ASN A 135 15.73 0.71 -5.48
C ASN A 135 14.68 1.71 -5.02
N PHE A 136 14.14 1.49 -3.83
CA PHE A 136 13.26 2.41 -3.15
C PHE A 136 14.04 3.08 -2.02
N HIS A 137 13.98 4.40 -1.96
CA HIS A 137 14.67 5.19 -0.96
C HIS A 137 13.70 6.08 -0.20
N LEU A 138 13.80 6.05 1.11
CA LEU A 138 13.11 6.95 2.01
C LEU A 138 14.13 7.96 2.54
N GLU A 139 14.07 9.18 2.05
CA GLU A 139 15.07 10.21 2.35
C GLU A 139 15.03 10.65 3.81
N LYS A 140 13.80 10.81 4.35
CA LYS A 140 13.56 11.25 5.72
C LYS A 140 12.62 10.27 6.44
N PRO A 141 13.14 9.21 7.07
CA PRO A 141 12.28 8.23 7.74
C PRO A 141 11.51 8.79 8.95
N ASN A 142 11.93 9.90 9.51
CA ASN A 142 11.26 10.59 10.62
C ASN A 142 10.01 11.38 10.20
N THR A 143 9.80 11.64 8.91
CA THR A 143 8.57 12.25 8.36
C THR A 143 7.46 11.22 8.15
N CYS A 144 7.75 9.95 8.33
CA CYS A 144 6.80 8.85 8.18
C CYS A 144 6.55 8.17 9.51
N PHE A 145 5.43 7.45 9.62
CA PHE A 145 5.17 6.63 10.80
C PHE A 145 4.66 5.24 10.44
N ARG A 146 4.79 4.33 11.40
CA ARG A 146 4.25 2.99 11.33
C ARG A 146 3.50 2.67 12.62
N LEU A 147 2.26 2.22 12.49
CA LEU A 147 1.45 1.70 13.58
C LEU A 147 1.36 0.19 13.46
N ASP A 148 1.75 -0.53 14.50
CA ASP A 148 1.71 -1.98 14.54
C ASP A 148 0.71 -2.50 15.58
N GLY A 149 0.21 -3.70 15.36
CA GLY A 149 -0.65 -4.40 16.29
C GLY A 149 -2.07 -3.86 16.36
N VAL A 150 -2.56 -3.32 15.24
CA VAL A 150 -3.98 -2.98 15.08
C VAL A 150 -4.78 -4.26 15.03
N THR A 151 -5.75 -4.39 15.94
CA THR A 151 -6.67 -5.54 15.94
C THR A 151 -7.63 -5.42 14.77
N ALA A 152 -7.47 -6.30 13.79
CA ALA A 152 -8.33 -6.37 12.62
C ALA A 152 -8.77 -7.83 12.40
N THR A 153 -10.05 -8.04 12.16
CA THR A 153 -10.57 -9.39 11.88
C THR A 153 -10.16 -9.83 10.48
N VAL A 154 -9.34 -10.86 10.42
CA VAL A 154 -9.02 -11.53 9.16
C VAL A 154 -10.16 -12.51 8.86
N VAL A 155 -10.91 -12.27 7.79
CA VAL A 155 -11.86 -13.23 7.28
C VAL A 155 -11.11 -14.19 6.37
N VAL A 156 -10.88 -15.40 6.86
CA VAL A 156 -10.45 -16.51 6.01
C VAL A 156 -11.74 -17.09 5.42
N ALA A 157 -12.02 -16.74 4.16
CA ALA A 157 -13.09 -17.43 3.44
C ALA A 157 -12.52 -18.80 3.00
N HIS A 158 -12.96 -19.87 3.66
CA HIS A 158 -12.91 -21.19 3.04
C HIS A 158 -13.99 -21.19 1.96
N ILE A 159 -13.55 -21.20 0.72
CA ILE A 159 -14.42 -21.50 -0.41
C ILE A 159 -14.27 -23.02 -0.59
N ASP A 160 -15.27 -23.76 -0.13
CA ASP A 160 -15.44 -25.18 -0.44
C ASP A 160 -15.87 -25.35 -1.90
#